data_54e0d39fa68163f31e784fa8de226e28
#
_entry.id   54e0d39fa68163f31e784fa8de226e28
#
_cell.length_a   1.000
_cell.length_b   1.000
_cell.length_c   1.000
_cell.angle_alpha   90.00
_cell.angle_beta   90.00
_cell.angle_gamma   90.00
#
_symmetry.space_group_name_H-M   'P 1'
#
loop_
_entity.id
_entity.type
_entity.pdbx_description
1 polymer ?
#
loop_
_entity_poly.entity_id
_entity_poly.type
_entity_poly.pdbx_seq_one_letter_code
_entity_poly.pdbx_strand_id
1 'polypeptide(L)'
;MNTNRMSRIIESLNGLGTKQNTMYTNQEIIDRLTELQGAMAKGVFEKTHAENLRDRDIMIHFEALAKEYGLDESDTYIRFRTNMGELGYTIGSFIKGMNGERIAKRALKLLSYDKGIRILYNVQLEDEDAQAEYDAIVITPYGMFVVEVKNWGAPMTISPNGLLTRNDDSGIVYDLPGRMSVKEALLREYLQELFPKNYHNMLLLSNERAHVQDNYHQISVSCGGGISYEIKSYGKSGNILTEEQVTKIADTILANHKEQRALCSVKCEEIIADYAKLMVQIEAASNGTAEDISDTEPSVPEEVFKAVLEK
;
A
#
# COMPACT_ATOMS: atom_id res chain seq x y z
N MET A 1 36.93 20.89 1.07
CA MET A 1 35.74 21.64 0.61
C MET A 1 34.48 20.80 0.38
N ASN A 2 34.53 19.49 0.46
CA ASN A 2 33.37 18.60 0.14
C ASN A 2 32.51 18.20 1.35
N THR A 3 32.98 18.28 2.58
CA THR A 3 32.22 17.99 3.82
C THR A 3 30.86 18.72 3.89
N ASN A 4 30.77 19.89 3.31
CA ASN A 4 29.57 20.73 3.35
C ASN A 4 28.44 20.22 2.41
N ARG A 5 28.74 19.37 1.42
CA ARG A 5 27.74 18.88 0.46
C ARG A 5 27.06 17.61 0.97
N MET A 6 27.83 16.66 1.50
CA MET A 6 27.28 15.45 2.09
C MET A 6 26.41 15.75 3.31
N SER A 7 26.88 16.68 4.19
CA SER A 7 26.06 17.17 5.30
C SER A 7 24.71 17.72 4.83
N ARG A 8 24.67 18.46 3.71
CA ARG A 8 23.40 18.96 3.14
C ARG A 8 22.50 17.85 2.62
N ILE A 9 23.06 16.79 2.01
CA ILE A 9 22.26 15.64 1.55
C ILE A 9 21.66 14.94 2.77
N ILE A 10 22.47 14.66 3.79
CA ILE A 10 22.00 14.02 5.03
C ILE A 10 20.96 14.91 5.73
N GLU A 11 21.20 16.20 5.83
CA GLU A 11 20.24 17.18 6.38
C GLU A 11 18.93 17.19 5.58
N SER A 12 18.99 17.03 4.25
CA SER A 12 17.78 16.96 3.40
C SER A 12 16.96 15.70 3.60
N LEU A 13 17.54 14.63 4.16
CA LEU A 13 16.83 13.40 4.50
C LEU A 13 16.12 13.48 5.86
N ASN A 14 16.55 14.41 6.73
CA ASN A 14 15.96 14.58 8.05
C ASN A 14 14.49 14.99 7.94
N GLY A 15 13.64 14.21 8.59
CA GLY A 15 12.19 14.42 8.56
C GLY A 15 11.45 13.82 7.37
N LEU A 16 12.18 13.21 6.41
CA LEU A 16 11.58 12.41 5.35
C LEU A 16 11.17 11.02 5.87
N GLY A 17 10.32 10.36 5.08
CA GLY A 17 9.81 9.05 5.43
C GLY A 17 8.76 9.09 6.54
N THR A 18 8.41 7.92 7.05
CA THR A 18 7.45 7.73 8.12
C THR A 18 8.14 7.66 9.46
N LYS A 19 7.54 8.24 10.50
CA LYS A 19 8.04 8.15 11.89
C LYS A 19 7.46 6.93 12.57
N GLN A 20 8.26 6.29 13.45
CA GLN A 20 7.77 5.22 14.32
C GLN A 20 6.59 5.70 15.18
N ASN A 21 5.64 4.82 15.42
CA ASN A 21 4.44 5.08 16.25
C ASN A 21 3.54 6.24 15.76
N THR A 22 3.69 6.69 14.51
CA THR A 22 2.80 7.67 13.90
C THR A 22 1.92 6.98 12.88
N MET A 23 0.62 7.25 12.97
CA MET A 23 -0.37 6.72 12.03
C MET A 23 -0.54 7.68 10.85
N TYR A 24 -0.54 7.11 9.65
CA TYR A 24 -0.66 7.83 8.38
C TYR A 24 -1.76 7.25 7.52
N THR A 25 -2.34 8.04 6.65
CA THR A 25 -3.15 7.52 5.55
C THR A 25 -2.28 6.78 4.54
N ASN A 26 -2.87 5.91 3.73
CA ASN A 26 -2.15 5.20 2.67
C ASN A 26 -1.45 6.17 1.71
N GLN A 27 -2.09 7.31 1.39
CA GLN A 27 -1.49 8.33 0.52
C GLN A 27 -0.28 9.00 1.18
N GLU A 28 -0.38 9.38 2.46
CA GLU A 28 0.74 9.96 3.20
C GLU A 28 1.92 9.01 3.29
N ILE A 29 1.67 7.69 3.49
CA ILE A 29 2.73 6.68 3.51
C ILE A 29 3.46 6.65 2.16
N ILE A 30 2.72 6.52 1.05
CA ILE A 30 3.30 6.46 -0.30
C ILE A 30 4.12 7.71 -0.60
N ASP A 31 3.56 8.89 -0.35
CA ASP A 31 4.21 10.16 -0.64
C ASP A 31 5.53 10.29 0.14
N ARG A 32 5.50 9.99 1.44
CA ARG A 32 6.68 10.04 2.31
C ARG A 32 7.77 9.02 1.93
N LEU A 33 7.38 7.78 1.62
CA LEU A 33 8.33 6.74 1.22
C LEU A 33 8.94 7.03 -0.16
N THR A 34 8.14 7.54 -1.09
CA THR A 34 8.61 7.90 -2.43
C THR A 34 9.54 9.13 -2.38
N GLU A 35 9.23 10.11 -1.53
CA GLU A 35 10.08 11.27 -1.32
C GLU A 35 11.44 10.87 -0.73
N LEU A 36 11.45 10.00 0.29
CA LEU A 36 12.66 9.44 0.88
C LEU A 36 13.51 8.71 -0.16
N GLN A 37 12.89 7.82 -0.94
CA GLN A 37 13.58 7.08 -1.99
C GLN A 37 14.19 8.03 -3.04
N GLY A 38 13.44 9.03 -3.48
CA GLY A 38 13.92 10.03 -4.45
C GLY A 38 15.06 10.91 -3.91
N ALA A 39 15.03 11.26 -2.63
CA ALA A 39 16.10 12.04 -2.01
C ALA A 39 17.40 11.23 -1.89
N MET A 40 17.32 9.94 -1.52
CA MET A 40 18.49 9.04 -1.52
C MET A 40 19.03 8.82 -2.93
N ALA A 41 18.16 8.69 -3.94
CA ALA A 41 18.56 8.55 -5.33
C ALA A 41 19.43 9.70 -5.80
N LYS A 42 19.10 10.94 -5.46
CA LYS A 42 19.92 12.12 -5.80
C LYS A 42 21.35 12.01 -5.29
N GLY A 43 21.54 11.56 -4.04
CA GLY A 43 22.88 11.40 -3.46
C GLY A 43 23.70 10.33 -4.19
N VAL A 44 23.09 9.22 -4.59
CA VAL A 44 23.74 8.18 -5.39
C VAL A 44 24.09 8.70 -6.79
N PHE A 45 23.19 9.43 -7.45
CA PHE A 45 23.43 10.04 -8.77
C PHE A 45 24.62 10.99 -8.77
N GLU A 46 24.74 11.79 -7.72
CA GLU A 46 25.85 12.74 -7.60
C GLU A 46 27.21 12.03 -7.49
N LYS A 47 27.25 10.81 -6.94
CA LYS A 47 28.48 10.01 -6.82
C LYS A 47 28.79 9.20 -8.08
N THR A 48 27.77 8.67 -8.75
CA THR A 48 27.96 7.83 -9.93
C THR A 48 28.02 8.61 -11.24
N HIS A 49 27.75 9.93 -11.21
CA HIS A 49 27.59 10.79 -12.40
C HIS A 49 26.57 10.26 -13.42
N ALA A 50 25.60 9.48 -12.96
CA ALA A 50 24.58 8.90 -13.81
C ALA A 50 23.47 9.92 -14.07
N GLU A 51 23.19 10.22 -15.34
CA GLU A 51 22.25 11.28 -15.72
C GLU A 51 20.79 10.87 -15.68
N ASN A 52 20.46 9.58 -15.68
CA ASN A 52 19.08 9.08 -15.82
C ASN A 52 18.79 7.82 -15.01
N LEU A 53 18.99 7.86 -13.68
CA LEU A 53 18.59 6.73 -12.84
C LEU A 53 17.08 6.79 -12.57
N ARG A 54 16.42 5.66 -12.75
CA ARG A 54 15.07 5.45 -12.24
C ARG A 54 15.16 5.09 -10.76
N ASP A 55 14.16 5.48 -9.96
CA ASP A 55 14.16 5.20 -8.53
C ASP A 55 14.42 3.71 -8.20
N ARG A 56 13.90 2.80 -9.03
CA ARG A 56 14.16 1.35 -8.91
C ARG A 56 15.61 0.92 -9.13
N ASP A 57 16.39 1.76 -9.79
CA ASP A 57 17.78 1.45 -10.14
C ASP A 57 18.75 1.89 -9.03
N ILE A 58 18.26 2.59 -8.01
CA ILE A 58 19.07 3.11 -6.88
C ILE A 58 19.89 2.01 -6.22
N MET A 59 19.29 0.83 -5.97
CA MET A 59 19.99 -0.26 -5.31
C MET A 59 21.07 -0.90 -6.19
N ILE A 60 20.85 -0.95 -7.50
CA ILE A 60 21.85 -1.47 -8.45
C ILE A 60 23.10 -0.58 -8.42
N HIS A 61 22.92 0.74 -8.47
CA HIS A 61 24.03 1.68 -8.43
C HIS A 61 24.67 1.77 -7.06
N PHE A 62 23.88 1.67 -5.99
CA PHE A 62 24.40 1.66 -4.64
C PHE A 62 25.22 0.39 -4.36
N GLU A 63 24.78 -0.76 -4.86
CA GLU A 63 25.52 -2.02 -4.76
C GLU A 63 26.87 -1.94 -5.51
N ALA A 64 26.88 -1.31 -6.68
CA ALA A 64 28.11 -1.09 -7.44
C ALA A 64 29.10 -0.20 -6.66
N LEU A 65 28.63 0.90 -6.06
CA LEU A 65 29.44 1.75 -5.19
C LEU A 65 29.94 0.99 -3.94
N ALA A 66 29.07 0.25 -3.28
CA ALA A 66 29.46 -0.52 -2.10
C ALA A 66 30.58 -1.52 -2.41
N LYS A 67 30.49 -2.23 -3.55
CA LYS A 67 31.53 -3.14 -4.02
C LYS A 67 32.84 -2.42 -4.39
N GLU A 68 32.74 -1.29 -5.08
CA GLU A 68 33.90 -0.48 -5.44
C GLU A 68 34.72 -0.07 -4.22
N TYR A 69 34.06 0.24 -3.10
CA TYR A 69 34.69 0.70 -1.86
C TYR A 69 34.79 -0.40 -0.79
N GLY A 70 34.50 -1.67 -1.09
CA GLY A 70 34.64 -2.80 -0.18
C GLY A 70 33.68 -2.79 1.01
N LEU A 71 32.48 -2.17 0.84
CA LEU A 71 31.46 -2.03 1.89
C LEU A 71 30.31 -3.04 1.77
N ASP A 72 30.27 -3.82 0.67
CA ASP A 72 29.16 -4.69 0.31
C ASP A 72 28.95 -5.90 1.25
N GLU A 73 29.96 -6.25 2.06
CA GLU A 73 29.87 -7.28 3.09
C GLU A 73 29.69 -6.71 4.50
N SER A 74 29.65 -5.37 4.67
CA SER A 74 29.46 -4.76 5.98
C SER A 74 28.05 -4.94 6.53
N ASP A 75 27.91 -5.13 7.85
CA ASP A 75 26.60 -5.27 8.50
C ASP A 75 25.68 -4.06 8.21
N THR A 76 26.26 -2.86 8.11
CA THR A 76 25.52 -1.64 7.77
C THR A 76 24.92 -1.74 6.37
N TYR A 77 25.69 -2.21 5.38
CA TYR A 77 25.18 -2.36 4.01
C TYR A 77 24.14 -3.47 3.91
N ILE A 78 24.37 -4.61 4.57
CA ILE A 78 23.42 -5.74 4.57
C ILE A 78 22.08 -5.31 5.15
N ARG A 79 22.10 -4.58 6.28
CA ARG A 79 20.88 -4.04 6.91
C ARG A 79 20.21 -3.00 6.03
N PHE A 80 20.96 -2.05 5.47
CA PHE A 80 20.46 -1.06 4.53
C PHE A 80 19.76 -1.70 3.34
N ARG A 81 20.42 -2.66 2.69
CA ARG A 81 19.87 -3.40 1.54
C ARG A 81 18.56 -4.10 1.89
N THR A 82 18.49 -4.74 3.06
CA THR A 82 17.28 -5.43 3.54
C THR A 82 16.14 -4.44 3.72
N ASN A 83 16.38 -3.35 4.44
CA ASN A 83 15.38 -2.32 4.72
C ASN A 83 14.92 -1.58 3.44
N MET A 84 15.82 -1.36 2.47
CA MET A 84 15.48 -0.81 1.14
C MET A 84 14.63 -1.78 0.32
N GLY A 85 14.85 -3.08 0.46
CA GLY A 85 13.98 -4.10 -0.13
C GLY A 85 12.55 -4.03 0.42
N GLU A 86 12.40 -3.83 1.73
CA GLU A 86 11.12 -3.66 2.41
C GLU A 86 10.41 -2.36 1.97
N LEU A 87 11.15 -1.26 1.87
CA LEU A 87 10.66 0.02 1.35
C LEU A 87 10.14 -0.13 -0.08
N GLY A 88 10.92 -0.72 -0.97
CA GLY A 88 10.52 -0.94 -2.36
C GLY A 88 9.30 -1.86 -2.50
N TYR A 89 9.24 -2.94 -1.70
CA TYR A 89 8.09 -3.83 -1.65
C TYR A 89 6.83 -3.10 -1.17
N THR A 90 6.93 -2.29 -0.12
CA THR A 90 5.83 -1.53 0.44
C THR A 90 5.28 -0.54 -0.57
N ILE A 91 6.13 0.31 -1.17
CA ILE A 91 5.72 1.24 -2.24
C ILE A 91 5.03 0.48 -3.38
N GLY A 92 5.64 -0.61 -3.86
CA GLY A 92 5.08 -1.42 -4.94
C GLY A 92 3.72 -2.02 -4.61
N SER A 93 3.49 -2.44 -3.37
CA SER A 93 2.22 -2.97 -2.90
C SER A 93 1.12 -1.92 -2.87
N PHE A 94 1.41 -0.73 -2.35
CA PHE A 94 0.47 0.40 -2.37
C PHE A 94 0.11 0.82 -3.79
N ILE A 95 1.09 0.97 -4.69
CA ILE A 95 0.84 1.32 -6.10
C ILE A 95 -0.06 0.27 -6.77
N LYS A 96 0.15 -1.02 -6.49
CA LYS A 96 -0.70 -2.09 -7.02
C LYS A 96 -2.13 -2.00 -6.46
N GLY A 97 -2.31 -1.71 -5.18
CA GLY A 97 -3.60 -1.47 -4.54
C GLY A 97 -4.33 -0.31 -5.21
N MET A 98 -3.72 0.87 -5.26
CA MET A 98 -4.30 2.06 -5.90
C MET A 98 -4.69 1.83 -7.38
N ASN A 99 -3.88 1.08 -8.14
CA ASN A 99 -4.22 0.71 -9.51
C ASN A 99 -5.46 -0.19 -9.55
N GLY A 100 -5.58 -1.15 -8.63
CA GLY A 100 -6.75 -2.00 -8.49
C GLY A 100 -8.03 -1.20 -8.24
N GLU A 101 -7.99 -0.29 -7.28
CA GLU A 101 -9.10 0.61 -6.97
C GLU A 101 -9.48 1.52 -8.16
N ARG A 102 -8.50 2.05 -8.88
CA ARG A 102 -8.74 2.86 -10.08
C ARG A 102 -9.45 2.06 -11.18
N ILE A 103 -9.08 0.80 -11.35
CA ILE A 103 -9.74 -0.11 -12.30
C ILE A 103 -11.17 -0.42 -11.81
N ALA A 104 -11.36 -0.69 -10.52
CA ALA A 104 -12.66 -0.90 -9.92
C ALA A 104 -13.59 0.31 -10.11
N LYS A 105 -13.11 1.52 -9.85
CA LYS A 105 -13.85 2.77 -10.10
C LYS A 105 -14.29 2.89 -11.56
N ARG A 106 -13.43 2.52 -12.51
CA ARG A 106 -13.78 2.49 -13.94
C ARG A 106 -14.81 1.41 -14.27
N ALA A 107 -14.64 0.20 -13.72
CA ALA A 107 -15.55 -0.91 -13.93
C ALA A 107 -16.96 -0.63 -13.39
N LEU A 108 -17.07 0.04 -12.25
CA LEU A 108 -18.34 0.41 -11.63
C LEU A 108 -18.96 1.70 -12.19
N LYS A 109 -18.21 2.50 -12.97
CA LYS A 109 -18.68 3.79 -13.49
C LYS A 109 -19.97 3.68 -14.31
N LEU A 110 -20.17 2.56 -15.03
CA LEU A 110 -21.38 2.35 -15.81
C LEU A 110 -22.68 2.34 -14.97
N LEU A 111 -22.56 1.99 -13.67
CA LEU A 111 -23.69 2.02 -12.74
C LEU A 111 -24.06 3.44 -12.30
N SER A 112 -23.10 4.36 -12.28
CA SER A 112 -23.33 5.73 -11.81
C SER A 112 -24.23 6.56 -12.76
N TYR A 113 -24.47 6.07 -13.97
CA TYR A 113 -25.39 6.71 -14.92
C TYR A 113 -26.85 6.32 -14.67
N ASP A 114 -27.10 5.27 -13.90
CA ASP A 114 -28.45 4.81 -13.59
C ASP A 114 -28.99 5.60 -12.38
N LYS A 115 -30.21 6.14 -12.52
CA LYS A 115 -30.87 6.87 -11.42
C LYS A 115 -31.12 5.94 -10.24
N GLY A 116 -30.94 6.48 -9.04
CA GLY A 116 -31.17 5.74 -7.80
C GLY A 116 -30.05 4.79 -7.39
N ILE A 117 -28.89 4.81 -8.07
CA ILE A 117 -27.70 4.07 -7.64
C ILE A 117 -26.72 5.01 -6.92
N ARG A 118 -26.15 4.54 -5.81
CA ARG A 118 -25.05 5.20 -5.07
C ARG A 118 -23.88 4.25 -5.00
N ILE A 119 -22.68 4.77 -5.23
CA ILE A 119 -21.43 4.00 -5.13
C ILE A 119 -20.52 4.74 -4.16
N LEU A 120 -20.17 4.06 -3.08
CA LEU A 120 -19.23 4.55 -2.07
C LEU A 120 -17.91 3.81 -2.26
N TYR A 121 -16.79 4.52 -2.20
CA TYR A 121 -15.45 3.96 -2.37
C TYR A 121 -14.60 4.21 -1.14
N ASN A 122 -13.75 3.25 -0.80
CA ASN A 122 -12.77 3.35 0.27
C ASN A 122 -13.42 3.79 1.60
N VAL A 123 -14.53 3.14 1.95
CA VAL A 123 -15.22 3.38 3.21
C VAL A 123 -14.58 2.56 4.30
N GLN A 124 -14.28 3.17 5.43
CA GLN A 124 -13.91 2.45 6.65
C GLN A 124 -14.98 2.63 7.71
N LEU A 125 -15.41 1.53 8.28
CA LEU A 125 -16.26 1.48 9.45
C LEU A 125 -15.53 0.76 10.58
N GLU A 126 -15.75 1.22 11.81
CA GLU A 126 -15.18 0.63 13.01
C GLU A 126 -16.13 0.79 14.18
N ASP A 127 -16.21 -0.22 15.03
CA ASP A 127 -16.84 -0.20 16.35
C ASP A 127 -15.81 -0.51 17.45
N GLU A 128 -16.27 -0.86 18.66
CA GLU A 128 -15.39 -1.19 19.79
C GLU A 128 -14.58 -2.48 19.54
N ASP A 129 -15.11 -3.43 18.76
CA ASP A 129 -14.59 -4.79 18.62
C ASP A 129 -14.01 -5.08 17.24
N ALA A 130 -14.41 -4.32 16.22
CA ALA A 130 -14.07 -4.62 14.82
C ALA A 130 -13.84 -3.36 13.97
N GLN A 131 -13.03 -3.53 12.94
CA GLN A 131 -12.87 -2.53 11.88
C GLN A 131 -12.85 -3.21 10.51
N ALA A 132 -13.40 -2.56 9.51
CA ALA A 132 -13.36 -3.04 8.14
C ALA A 132 -13.27 -1.89 7.12
N GLU A 133 -12.43 -2.11 6.12
CA GLU A 133 -12.34 -1.29 4.92
C GLU A 133 -13.16 -1.92 3.81
N TYR A 134 -13.90 -1.09 3.07
CA TYR A 134 -14.71 -1.48 1.93
C TYR A 134 -14.16 -0.79 0.68
N ASP A 135 -13.61 -1.58 -0.24
CA ASP A 135 -13.09 -1.02 -1.50
C ASP A 135 -14.19 -0.34 -2.30
N ALA A 136 -15.38 -0.96 -2.38
CA ALA A 136 -16.59 -0.30 -2.86
C ALA A 136 -17.87 -0.89 -2.24
N ILE A 137 -18.85 -0.02 -1.98
CA ILE A 137 -20.23 -0.39 -1.64
C ILE A 137 -21.15 0.19 -2.70
N VAL A 138 -21.87 -0.68 -3.41
CA VAL A 138 -22.83 -0.28 -4.44
C VAL A 138 -24.24 -0.48 -3.89
N ILE A 139 -25.00 0.62 -3.76
CA ILE A 139 -26.38 0.63 -3.25
C ILE A 139 -27.28 0.93 -4.41
N THR A 140 -28.20 0.02 -4.68
CA THR A 140 -29.11 0.06 -5.85
C THR A 140 -30.55 -0.11 -5.38
N PRO A 141 -31.55 0.21 -6.21
CA PRO A 141 -32.93 -0.10 -5.91
C PRO A 141 -33.23 -1.59 -5.66
N TYR A 142 -32.38 -2.48 -6.16
CA TYR A 142 -32.56 -3.94 -6.06
C TYR A 142 -31.65 -4.62 -5.03
N GLY A 143 -30.80 -3.89 -4.33
CA GLY A 143 -29.97 -4.44 -3.25
C GLY A 143 -28.70 -3.65 -2.98
N MET A 144 -27.92 -4.16 -2.03
CA MET A 144 -26.60 -3.63 -1.67
C MET A 144 -25.51 -4.67 -1.95
N PHE A 145 -24.44 -4.23 -2.60
CA PHE A 145 -23.32 -5.07 -3.03
C PHE A 145 -22.03 -4.54 -2.41
N VAL A 146 -21.38 -5.37 -1.61
CA VAL A 146 -20.02 -5.10 -1.08
C VAL A 146 -19.02 -5.74 -2.02
N VAL A 147 -18.17 -4.91 -2.61
CA VAL A 147 -17.18 -5.33 -3.62
C VAL A 147 -15.79 -5.29 -2.97
N GLU A 148 -15.17 -6.44 -2.87
CA GLU A 148 -13.75 -6.59 -2.53
C GLU A 148 -12.92 -6.60 -3.81
N VAL A 149 -11.85 -5.83 -3.87
CA VAL A 149 -11.00 -5.69 -5.06
C VAL A 149 -9.66 -6.36 -4.84
N LYS A 150 -9.27 -7.24 -5.75
CA LYS A 150 -7.92 -7.83 -5.76
C LYS A 150 -7.23 -7.60 -7.10
N ASN A 151 -6.06 -6.96 -7.05
CA ASN A 151 -5.22 -6.68 -8.23
C ASN A 151 -4.04 -7.67 -8.30
N TRP A 152 -4.36 -8.96 -8.28
CA TRP A 152 -3.36 -10.03 -8.36
C TRP A 152 -3.26 -10.56 -9.79
N GLY A 153 -2.04 -10.62 -10.33
CA GLY A 153 -1.79 -11.15 -11.67
C GLY A 153 -1.41 -12.63 -11.70
N ALA A 154 -1.20 -13.25 -10.53
CA ALA A 154 -0.94 -14.69 -10.45
C ALA A 154 -2.24 -15.51 -10.53
N PRO A 155 -2.20 -16.77 -10.96
CA PRO A 155 -3.32 -17.69 -10.83
C PRO A 155 -3.75 -17.81 -9.37
N MET A 156 -5.04 -18.02 -9.14
CA MET A 156 -5.63 -18.11 -7.80
C MET A 156 -6.56 -19.30 -7.70
N THR A 157 -6.78 -19.76 -6.47
CA THR A 157 -7.78 -20.77 -6.15
C THR A 157 -8.60 -20.31 -4.96
N ILE A 158 -9.92 -20.39 -5.03
CA ILE A 158 -10.81 -20.28 -3.87
C ILE A 158 -11.17 -21.71 -3.48
N SER A 159 -10.75 -22.10 -2.28
CA SER A 159 -11.04 -23.45 -1.74
C SER A 159 -12.52 -23.59 -1.36
N PRO A 160 -13.04 -24.80 -1.14
CA PRO A 160 -14.45 -25.02 -0.76
C PRO A 160 -14.87 -24.31 0.54
N ASN A 161 -13.93 -23.96 1.41
CA ASN A 161 -14.17 -23.17 2.64
C ASN A 161 -13.92 -21.67 2.45
N GLY A 162 -13.72 -21.18 1.21
CA GLY A 162 -13.63 -19.76 0.87
C GLY A 162 -12.25 -19.13 1.06
N LEU A 163 -11.20 -19.89 1.28
CA LEU A 163 -9.84 -19.36 1.33
C LEU A 163 -9.33 -19.05 -0.09
N LEU A 164 -9.08 -17.79 -0.39
CA LEU A 164 -8.49 -17.34 -1.63
C LEU A 164 -6.97 -17.39 -1.51
N THR A 165 -6.35 -18.26 -2.29
CA THR A 165 -4.89 -18.48 -2.30
C THR A 165 -4.30 -18.03 -3.63
N ARG A 166 -3.17 -17.33 -3.58
CA ARG A 166 -2.33 -17.10 -4.76
C ARG A 166 -1.47 -18.32 -5.02
N ASN A 167 -1.52 -18.82 -6.25
CA ASN A 167 -0.74 -19.98 -6.67
C ASN A 167 0.63 -19.54 -7.20
N ASP A 168 1.38 -18.81 -6.35
CA ASP A 168 2.76 -18.42 -6.57
C ASP A 168 3.57 -18.60 -5.26
N ASP A 169 4.86 -18.32 -5.29
CA ASP A 169 5.77 -18.52 -4.15
C ASP A 169 5.49 -17.56 -2.97
N SER A 170 4.49 -16.67 -3.08
CA SER A 170 4.18 -15.70 -2.02
C SER A 170 3.52 -16.31 -0.79
N GLY A 171 2.87 -17.48 -0.94
CA GLY A 171 2.10 -18.13 0.13
C GLY A 171 0.92 -17.30 0.67
N ILE A 172 0.48 -16.28 -0.07
CA ILE A 172 -0.60 -15.39 0.38
C ILE A 172 -1.92 -16.14 0.36
N VAL A 173 -2.56 -16.17 1.53
CA VAL A 173 -3.91 -16.70 1.75
C VAL A 173 -4.80 -15.61 2.31
N TYR A 174 -6.02 -15.51 1.79
CA TYR A 174 -7.00 -14.50 2.18
C TYR A 174 -8.32 -15.19 2.54
N ASP A 175 -8.76 -15.03 3.78
CA ASP A 175 -10.03 -15.56 4.27
C ASP A 175 -11.19 -14.67 3.80
N LEU A 176 -11.83 -15.03 2.69
CA LEU A 176 -12.98 -14.31 2.15
C LEU A 176 -14.18 -14.35 3.10
N PRO A 177 -14.66 -15.53 3.56
CA PRO A 177 -15.83 -15.60 4.45
C PRO A 177 -15.65 -14.80 5.73
N GLY A 178 -14.51 -14.97 6.42
CA GLY A 178 -14.25 -14.28 7.68
C GLY A 178 -14.27 -12.77 7.51
N ARG A 179 -13.60 -12.26 6.49
CA ARG A 179 -13.58 -10.80 6.23
C ARG A 179 -14.93 -10.26 5.78
N MET A 180 -15.66 -10.96 4.93
CA MET A 180 -16.99 -10.55 4.48
C MET A 180 -18.00 -10.57 5.64
N SER A 181 -17.88 -11.53 6.54
CA SER A 181 -18.72 -11.60 7.76
C SER A 181 -18.54 -10.38 8.67
N VAL A 182 -17.28 -9.95 8.89
CA VAL A 182 -16.99 -8.72 9.67
C VAL A 182 -17.58 -7.49 8.97
N LYS A 183 -17.41 -7.36 7.65
CA LYS A 183 -17.98 -6.26 6.87
C LYS A 183 -19.51 -6.23 6.96
N GLU A 184 -20.16 -7.38 6.83
CA GLU A 184 -21.60 -7.49 6.96
C GLU A 184 -22.09 -7.12 8.36
N ALA A 185 -21.41 -7.60 9.41
CA ALA A 185 -21.77 -7.31 10.78
C ALA A 185 -21.76 -5.80 11.08
N LEU A 186 -20.67 -5.10 10.71
CA LEU A 186 -20.56 -3.65 10.87
C LEU A 186 -21.65 -2.89 10.08
N LEU A 187 -21.94 -3.28 8.84
CA LEU A 187 -23.00 -2.65 8.07
C LEU A 187 -24.39 -2.88 8.70
N ARG A 188 -24.66 -4.07 9.26
CA ARG A 188 -25.90 -4.36 9.97
C ARG A 188 -26.05 -3.52 11.23
N GLU A 189 -24.97 -3.32 11.97
CA GLU A 189 -24.98 -2.52 13.17
C GLU A 189 -25.30 -1.05 12.86
N TYR A 190 -24.63 -0.44 11.89
CA TYR A 190 -24.85 0.97 11.54
C TYR A 190 -26.18 1.22 10.82
N LEU A 191 -26.62 0.29 9.98
CA LEU A 191 -27.84 0.46 9.19
C LEU A 191 -29.09 -0.02 9.91
N GLN A 192 -28.99 -0.96 10.84
CA GLN A 192 -30.11 -1.53 11.58
C GLN A 192 -31.31 -1.91 10.67
N GLU A 193 -32.45 -1.27 10.85
CA GLU A 193 -33.65 -1.51 10.03
C GLU A 193 -33.49 -1.09 8.56
N LEU A 194 -32.52 -0.24 8.24
CA LEU A 194 -32.19 0.15 6.87
C LEU A 194 -31.39 -0.90 6.12
N PHE A 195 -30.84 -1.93 6.82
CA PHE A 195 -30.07 -2.97 6.16
C PHE A 195 -30.91 -3.73 5.13
N PRO A 196 -30.51 -3.73 3.83
CA PRO A 196 -31.35 -4.28 2.79
C PRO A 196 -31.44 -5.80 2.87
N LYS A 197 -32.60 -6.36 2.52
CA LYS A 197 -32.82 -7.83 2.46
C LYS A 197 -31.91 -8.50 1.42
N ASN A 198 -31.67 -7.81 0.30
CA ASN A 198 -30.77 -8.28 -0.75
C ASN A 198 -29.39 -7.66 -0.52
N TYR A 199 -28.54 -8.40 0.13
CA TYR A 199 -27.14 -8.08 0.40
C TYR A 199 -26.27 -9.12 -0.30
N HIS A 200 -25.23 -8.69 -0.99
CA HIS A 200 -24.35 -9.53 -1.76
C HIS A 200 -22.89 -9.14 -1.55
N ASN A 201 -22.05 -10.13 -1.31
CA ASN A 201 -20.60 -9.99 -1.33
C ASN A 201 -20.09 -10.37 -2.73
N MET A 202 -19.20 -9.56 -3.27
CA MET A 202 -18.59 -9.77 -4.59
C MET A 202 -17.07 -9.62 -4.50
N LEU A 203 -16.36 -10.43 -5.27
CA LEU A 203 -14.93 -10.31 -5.48
C LEU A 203 -14.68 -9.80 -6.90
N LEU A 204 -14.03 -8.64 -7.02
CA LEU A 204 -13.59 -8.08 -8.30
C LEU A 204 -12.08 -8.34 -8.49
N LEU A 205 -11.75 -9.11 -9.49
CA LEU A 205 -10.38 -9.27 -9.96
C LEU A 205 -10.08 -8.19 -10.99
N SER A 206 -9.31 -7.18 -10.58
CA SER A 206 -9.02 -6.00 -11.39
C SER A 206 -7.84 -6.17 -12.35
N ASN A 207 -7.04 -7.23 -12.18
CA ASN A 207 -5.93 -7.53 -13.07
C ASN A 207 -6.42 -8.33 -14.29
N GLU A 208 -6.08 -7.89 -15.49
CA GLU A 208 -6.48 -8.56 -16.75
C GLU A 208 -5.89 -9.98 -16.90
N ARG A 209 -4.81 -10.28 -16.18
CA ARG A 209 -4.17 -11.60 -16.16
C ARG A 209 -4.68 -12.50 -15.04
N ALA A 210 -5.66 -12.04 -14.28
CA ALA A 210 -6.22 -12.80 -13.16
C ALA A 210 -6.96 -14.03 -13.68
N HIS A 211 -6.61 -15.19 -13.17
CA HIS A 211 -7.33 -16.44 -13.34
C HIS A 211 -7.65 -17.01 -11.98
N VAL A 212 -8.90 -17.36 -11.75
CA VAL A 212 -9.35 -17.97 -10.50
C VAL A 212 -10.08 -19.28 -10.77
N GLN A 213 -9.69 -20.31 -10.02
CA GLN A 213 -10.47 -21.53 -9.88
C GLN A 213 -11.33 -21.38 -8.62
N ASP A 214 -12.62 -21.14 -8.81
CA ASP A 214 -13.56 -20.98 -7.72
C ASP A 214 -14.24 -22.33 -7.39
N ASN A 215 -13.97 -22.84 -6.18
CA ASN A 215 -14.61 -24.04 -5.63
C ASN A 215 -15.55 -23.71 -4.45
N TYR A 216 -15.74 -22.42 -4.15
CA TYR A 216 -16.59 -21.96 -3.04
C TYR A 216 -18.02 -21.61 -3.48
N HIS A 217 -18.16 -20.91 -4.60
CA HIS A 217 -19.42 -20.56 -5.24
C HIS A 217 -20.43 -19.77 -4.37
N GLN A 218 -20.03 -19.25 -3.21
CA GLN A 218 -20.91 -18.46 -2.32
C GLN A 218 -20.68 -16.95 -2.44
N ILE A 219 -19.63 -16.55 -3.11
CA ILE A 219 -19.31 -15.16 -3.40
C ILE A 219 -19.22 -15.04 -4.92
N SER A 220 -19.87 -14.02 -5.46
CA SER A 220 -19.78 -13.75 -6.89
C SER A 220 -18.40 -13.25 -7.26
N VAL A 221 -17.76 -13.86 -8.26
CA VAL A 221 -16.43 -13.49 -8.74
C VAL A 221 -16.50 -12.90 -10.12
N SER A 222 -16.12 -11.64 -10.26
CA SER A 222 -16.13 -10.92 -11.53
C SER A 222 -14.75 -10.43 -11.95
N CYS A 223 -14.50 -10.36 -13.25
CA CYS A 223 -13.29 -9.78 -13.82
C CYS A 223 -13.60 -8.47 -14.54
N GLY A 224 -12.81 -7.43 -14.25
CA GLY A 224 -12.90 -6.15 -14.96
C GLY A 224 -14.30 -5.55 -15.01
N GLY A 225 -14.72 -5.09 -16.20
CA GLY A 225 -16.03 -4.43 -16.41
C GLY A 225 -17.26 -5.34 -16.27
N GLY A 226 -17.09 -6.65 -16.19
CA GLY A 226 -18.19 -7.62 -16.04
C GLY A 226 -19.03 -7.39 -14.79
N ILE A 227 -18.43 -6.87 -13.72
CA ILE A 227 -19.12 -6.61 -12.44
C ILE A 227 -20.33 -5.69 -12.57
N SER A 228 -20.27 -4.65 -13.40
CA SER A 228 -21.41 -3.75 -13.60
C SER A 228 -22.61 -4.45 -14.25
N TYR A 229 -22.36 -5.34 -15.21
CA TYR A 229 -23.42 -6.14 -15.84
C TYR A 229 -24.00 -7.15 -14.87
N GLU A 230 -23.17 -7.74 -14.06
CA GLU A 230 -23.60 -8.71 -13.05
C GLU A 230 -24.49 -8.02 -12.00
N ILE A 231 -24.06 -6.91 -11.41
CA ILE A 231 -24.89 -6.13 -10.49
C ILE A 231 -26.23 -5.74 -11.15
N LYS A 232 -26.24 -5.25 -12.40
CA LYS A 232 -27.47 -4.92 -13.11
C LYS A 232 -28.41 -6.11 -13.31
N SER A 233 -27.86 -7.31 -13.40
CA SER A 233 -28.67 -8.53 -13.59
C SER A 233 -29.63 -8.80 -12.42
N TYR A 234 -29.29 -8.38 -11.23
CA TYR A 234 -30.14 -8.49 -10.02
C TYR A 234 -31.41 -7.61 -10.13
N GLY A 235 -31.36 -6.54 -10.91
CA GLY A 235 -32.53 -5.68 -11.18
C GLY A 235 -33.70 -6.39 -11.86
N LYS A 236 -33.46 -7.56 -12.47
CA LYS A 236 -34.52 -8.40 -13.05
C LYS A 236 -35.54 -8.90 -12.02
N SER A 237 -35.13 -9.01 -10.77
CA SER A 237 -35.97 -9.43 -9.65
C SER A 237 -36.87 -8.31 -9.11
N GLY A 238 -36.77 -7.10 -9.67
CA GLY A 238 -37.52 -5.91 -9.25
C GLY A 238 -36.82 -5.08 -8.16
N ASN A 239 -37.38 -3.90 -7.95
CA ASN A 239 -36.87 -2.97 -6.93
C ASN A 239 -37.46 -3.33 -5.58
N ILE A 240 -36.58 -3.33 -4.56
CA ILE A 240 -36.92 -3.57 -3.15
C ILE A 240 -36.65 -2.33 -2.28
N LEU A 241 -35.88 -1.38 -2.79
CA LEU A 241 -35.55 -0.11 -2.14
C LEU A 241 -36.07 1.06 -2.98
N THR A 242 -36.58 2.08 -2.32
CA THR A 242 -36.89 3.36 -2.96
C THR A 242 -35.61 4.19 -3.13
N GLU A 243 -35.64 5.21 -3.98
CA GLU A 243 -34.50 6.12 -4.16
C GLU A 243 -34.14 6.86 -2.85
N GLU A 244 -35.14 7.18 -2.04
CA GLU A 244 -34.96 7.78 -0.72
C GLU A 244 -34.24 6.81 0.24
N GLN A 245 -34.61 5.53 0.24
CA GLN A 245 -33.93 4.50 1.04
C GLN A 245 -32.49 4.31 0.61
N VAL A 246 -32.20 4.24 -0.70
CA VAL A 246 -30.85 4.15 -1.26
C VAL A 246 -30.00 5.34 -0.79
N THR A 247 -30.55 6.55 -0.86
CA THR A 247 -29.85 7.77 -0.40
C THR A 247 -29.60 7.72 1.11
N LYS A 248 -30.62 7.36 1.91
CA LYS A 248 -30.50 7.29 3.37
C LYS A 248 -29.46 6.24 3.82
N ILE A 249 -29.42 5.08 3.16
CA ILE A 249 -28.38 4.06 3.40
C ILE A 249 -27.00 4.65 3.13
N ALA A 250 -26.79 5.27 1.97
CA ALA A 250 -25.51 5.87 1.61
C ALA A 250 -25.07 6.95 2.59
N ASP A 251 -25.97 7.85 2.98
CA ASP A 251 -25.69 8.93 3.91
C ASP A 251 -25.37 8.40 5.32
N THR A 252 -26.06 7.35 5.77
CA THR A 252 -25.78 6.70 7.06
C THR A 252 -24.38 6.08 7.07
N ILE A 253 -23.99 5.40 6.00
CA ILE A 253 -22.63 4.82 5.88
C ILE A 253 -21.58 5.93 5.89
N LEU A 254 -21.78 6.99 5.09
CA LEU A 254 -20.82 8.10 5.02
C LEU A 254 -20.70 8.88 6.32
N ALA A 255 -21.79 9.03 7.07
CA ALA A 255 -21.78 9.70 8.38
C ALA A 255 -20.94 8.95 9.44
N ASN A 256 -20.77 7.64 9.26
CA ASN A 256 -19.98 6.77 10.14
C ASN A 256 -18.62 6.40 9.57
N HIS A 257 -18.28 6.90 8.37
CA HIS A 257 -16.97 6.67 7.77
C HIS A 257 -15.85 7.29 8.61
N LYS A 258 -14.80 6.52 8.85
CA LYS A 258 -13.56 6.97 9.47
C LYS A 258 -12.44 7.06 8.43
N GLU A 259 -11.56 8.03 8.59
CA GLU A 259 -10.37 8.08 7.76
C GLU A 259 -9.41 6.96 8.16
N GLN A 260 -9.06 6.12 7.21
CA GLN A 260 -8.11 5.04 7.46
C GLN A 260 -6.71 5.59 7.72
N ARG A 261 -6.16 5.20 8.87
CA ARG A 261 -4.78 5.47 9.24
C ARG A 261 -4.12 4.20 9.75
N ALA A 262 -2.87 3.98 9.35
CA ALA A 262 -2.09 2.81 9.74
C ALA A 262 -0.67 3.20 10.13
N LEU A 263 -0.04 2.34 10.93
CA LEU A 263 1.41 2.41 11.15
C LEU A 263 2.12 1.90 9.90
N CYS A 264 3.20 2.56 9.52
CA CYS A 264 4.08 2.05 8.47
C CYS A 264 5.13 1.13 9.10
N SER A 265 5.30 -0.07 8.54
CA SER A 265 6.31 -1.02 9.01
C SER A 265 7.73 -0.67 8.57
N VAL A 266 7.88 0.19 7.55
CA VAL A 266 9.19 0.56 7.01
C VAL A 266 9.98 1.40 8.03
N LYS A 267 11.17 0.95 8.34
CA LYS A 267 12.06 1.59 9.31
C LYS A 267 12.86 2.73 8.67
N CYS A 268 12.20 3.82 8.33
CA CYS A 268 12.79 4.95 7.61
C CYS A 268 13.99 5.56 8.33
N GLU A 269 13.95 5.68 9.67
CA GLU A 269 15.04 6.23 10.46
C GLU A 269 16.31 5.37 10.38
N GLU A 270 16.16 4.02 10.43
CA GLU A 270 17.29 3.09 10.22
C GLU A 270 17.86 3.20 8.81
N ILE A 271 16.99 3.29 7.79
CA ILE A 271 17.40 3.47 6.39
C ILE A 271 18.23 4.74 6.23
N ILE A 272 17.78 5.86 6.79
CA ILE A 272 18.46 7.16 6.70
C ILE A 272 19.80 7.10 7.40
N ALA A 273 19.87 6.51 8.60
CA ALA A 273 21.10 6.39 9.37
C ALA A 273 22.15 5.51 8.66
N ASP A 274 21.73 4.36 8.13
CA ASP A 274 22.62 3.47 7.39
C ASP A 274 23.10 4.08 6.08
N TYR A 275 22.18 4.73 5.33
CA TYR A 275 22.53 5.47 4.13
C TYR A 275 23.58 6.56 4.41
N ALA A 276 23.38 7.37 5.46
CA ALA A 276 24.30 8.43 5.85
C ALA A 276 25.69 7.86 6.19
N LYS A 277 25.72 6.78 6.98
CA LYS A 277 26.99 6.11 7.36
C LYS A 277 27.75 5.59 6.14
N LEU A 278 27.06 4.89 5.23
CA LEU A 278 27.65 4.34 4.03
C LEU A 278 28.16 5.45 3.09
N MET A 279 27.40 6.51 2.90
CA MET A 279 27.81 7.62 2.04
C MET A 279 29.03 8.37 2.57
N VAL A 280 29.14 8.53 3.91
CA VAL A 280 30.32 9.11 4.55
C VAL A 280 31.56 8.21 4.33
N GLN A 281 31.41 6.90 4.48
CA GLN A 281 32.50 5.94 4.24
C GLN A 281 32.96 5.96 2.76
N ILE A 282 32.03 5.97 1.82
CA ILE A 282 32.32 6.11 0.38
C ILE A 282 33.07 7.42 0.09
N GLU A 283 32.66 8.53 0.72
CA GLU A 283 33.33 9.81 0.53
C GLU A 283 34.74 9.83 1.10
N ALA A 284 34.93 9.28 2.30
CA ALA A 284 36.26 9.15 2.91
C ALA A 284 37.19 8.31 2.02
N ALA A 285 36.74 7.16 1.55
CA ALA A 285 37.50 6.28 0.68
C ALA A 285 37.83 6.94 -0.68
N SER A 286 36.88 7.64 -1.30
CA SER A 286 37.09 8.34 -2.58
C SER A 286 38.10 9.50 -2.51
N ASN A 287 38.27 10.10 -1.33
CA ASN A 287 39.20 11.21 -1.11
C ASN A 287 40.62 10.74 -0.71
N GLY A 288 40.90 9.43 -0.68
CA GLY A 288 42.20 8.86 -0.32
C GLY A 288 42.58 9.07 1.17
N THR A 289 41.61 9.38 2.03
CA THR A 289 41.80 9.54 3.48
C THR A 289 41.52 8.26 4.26
N ALA A 290 41.39 7.13 3.58
CA ALA A 290 41.18 5.83 4.19
C ALA A 290 42.52 5.29 4.73
N GLU A 291 42.97 5.78 5.90
CA GLU A 291 43.84 5.01 6.78
C GLU A 291 42.95 3.91 7.39
N ASP A 292 43.41 2.65 7.33
CA ASP A 292 42.87 1.43 7.90
C ASP A 292 41.57 1.60 8.75
N ILE A 293 40.41 1.52 8.15
CA ILE A 293 39.13 1.42 8.86
C ILE A 293 38.93 -0.08 9.17
N SER A 294 39.79 -0.63 10.06
CA SER A 294 39.50 -1.87 10.77
C SER A 294 38.46 -1.58 11.85
N ASP A 295 37.36 -2.28 11.85
CA ASP A 295 36.33 -2.57 12.89
C ASP A 295 36.17 -1.69 14.15
N THR A 296 36.79 -0.53 14.22
CA THR A 296 36.52 0.49 15.23
C THR A 296 35.37 1.36 14.67
N GLU A 297 34.27 1.43 15.41
CA GLU A 297 33.14 2.35 15.11
C GLU A 297 33.72 3.72 14.68
N PRO A 298 33.53 4.15 13.42
CA PRO A 298 33.94 5.47 13.03
C PRO A 298 33.09 6.44 13.88
N SER A 299 33.74 7.22 14.70
CA SER A 299 33.10 8.31 15.41
C SER A 299 32.61 9.30 14.36
N VAL A 300 31.38 9.06 13.87
CA VAL A 300 30.59 10.12 13.25
C VAL A 300 30.58 11.23 14.30
N PRO A 301 30.96 12.46 13.98
CA PRO A 301 30.96 13.53 14.97
C PRO A 301 29.62 13.47 15.69
N GLU A 302 29.66 13.33 17.02
CA GLU A 302 28.47 13.18 17.88
C GLU A 302 27.42 14.25 17.61
N GLU A 303 27.86 15.40 17.09
CA GLU A 303 27.03 16.51 16.64
C GLU A 303 26.16 16.17 15.42
N VAL A 304 26.62 15.32 14.50
CA VAL A 304 25.82 14.89 13.33
C VAL A 304 24.80 13.84 13.76
N PHE A 305 25.16 12.96 14.70
CA PHE A 305 24.24 11.96 15.27
C PHE A 305 23.19 12.62 16.17
N LYS A 306 23.56 13.60 17.01
CA LYS A 306 22.60 14.37 17.82
C LYS A 306 21.62 15.18 16.98
N ALA A 307 22.06 15.76 15.87
CA ALA A 307 21.20 16.52 14.95
C ALA A 307 20.12 15.62 14.28
N VAL A 308 20.37 14.29 14.22
CA VAL A 308 19.41 13.29 13.66
C VAL A 308 18.44 12.79 14.73
N LEU A 309 18.81 12.77 16.01
CA LEU A 309 18.01 12.16 17.09
C LEU A 309 17.29 13.17 18.01
N GLU A 310 17.66 14.47 18.01
CA GLU A 310 17.10 15.47 18.92
C GLU A 310 16.06 16.42 18.31
N LYS A 311 15.51 16.13 17.15
CA LYS A 311 14.36 16.84 16.55
C LYS A 311 13.30 15.86 16.08
#